data_45b964b9ceea47877332ee0b4fe4ccd8
#
_entry.id   45b964b9ceea47877332ee0b4fe4ccd8
#
_cell.length_a   1.000
_cell.length_b   1.000
_cell.length_c   1.000
_cell.angle_alpha   90.00
_cell.angle_beta   90.00
_cell.angle_gamma   90.00
#
_symmetry.space_group_name_H-M   'P 1'
#
loop_
_entity.id
_entity.type
_entity.pdbx_description
1 polymer ?
#
loop_
_entity_poly.entity_id
_entity_poly.type
_entity_poly.pdbx_seq_one_letter_code
_entity_poly.pdbx_strand_id
1 'polypeptide(L)'
;MKLNFVKASPSQNMTVLITNYVAPVHYAEVANIIMGYEYLNAEQVGFIVPPKTSNSILRLEMSGGEFCGNAVLSAAAYSCYKGLSDKKNFFLEASGTETPLACEVKVKSPSHFEARAEMPHPLSIKDMSIQLDRNMIHGSIVQLDGITHFLTDHWLHEEEYESVLEELTGKIDDKAIGIIPYKKLAEQDYEIRPFVYVEETGSKFFERACGSGTLALGIHLAQENQDQPLTVHQPGGIIHVETGEKNSISTNVRFTCEGIVEFDPLF
;
A
#
# COMPACT_ATOMS: atom_id res chain seq x y z
N MET A 1 20.46 -19.03 -2.15
CA MET A 1 19.64 -18.53 -3.30
C MET A 1 20.17 -17.16 -3.71
N LYS A 2 20.14 -16.82 -5.00
CA LYS A 2 20.53 -15.48 -5.50
C LYS A 2 19.36 -14.85 -6.22
N LEU A 3 18.92 -13.68 -5.76
CA LEU A 3 17.78 -12.97 -6.32
C LEU A 3 18.18 -11.58 -6.78
N ASN A 4 17.82 -11.24 -8.02
CA ASN A 4 17.91 -9.87 -8.51
C ASN A 4 16.80 -9.03 -7.92
N PHE A 5 17.13 -7.86 -7.42
CA PHE A 5 16.16 -6.97 -6.82
C PHE A 5 16.34 -5.52 -7.26
N VAL A 6 15.26 -4.77 -7.14
CA VAL A 6 15.24 -3.31 -7.16
C VAL A 6 14.49 -2.83 -5.93
N LYS A 7 15.06 -1.91 -5.16
CA LYS A 7 14.43 -1.34 -3.97
C LYS A 7 13.87 0.05 -4.29
N ALA A 8 12.58 0.19 -4.09
CA ALA A 8 11.81 1.42 -4.30
C ALA A 8 11.36 2.02 -2.96
N SER A 9 11.15 3.32 -2.98
CA SER A 9 10.67 4.12 -1.85
C SER A 9 9.51 5.01 -2.31
N PRO A 10 8.27 4.48 -2.40
CA PRO A 10 7.08 5.29 -2.54
C PRO A 10 6.76 5.95 -1.18
N SER A 11 7.01 7.26 -1.06
CA SER A 11 6.82 8.01 0.20
C SER A 11 7.42 7.32 1.43
N GLN A 12 8.65 6.78 1.29
CA GLN A 12 9.39 6.04 2.33
C GLN A 12 8.76 4.72 2.82
N ASN A 13 7.76 4.19 2.14
CA ASN A 13 7.31 2.81 2.34
C ASN A 13 8.21 1.89 1.48
N MET A 14 9.20 1.26 2.13
CA MET A 14 10.27 0.56 1.42
C MET A 14 9.78 -0.74 0.78
N THR A 15 9.74 -0.76 -0.55
CA THR A 15 9.27 -1.89 -1.35
C THR A 15 10.43 -2.51 -2.13
N VAL A 16 10.61 -3.82 -2.02
CA VAL A 16 11.55 -4.59 -2.83
C VAL A 16 10.79 -5.29 -3.95
N LEU A 17 11.27 -5.14 -5.17
CA LEU A 17 10.78 -5.85 -6.35
C LEU A 17 11.80 -6.92 -6.76
N ILE A 18 11.41 -8.18 -6.67
CA ILE A 18 12.21 -9.33 -7.15
C ILE A 18 11.94 -9.51 -8.63
N THR A 19 12.98 -9.58 -9.44
CA THR A 19 12.89 -9.50 -10.90
C THR A 19 13.28 -10.77 -11.64
N ASN A 20 13.76 -11.79 -10.93
CA ASN A 20 13.94 -13.12 -11.48
C ASN A 20 12.95 -14.12 -10.89
N TYR A 21 12.77 -15.24 -11.57
CA TYR A 21 11.79 -16.23 -11.19
C TYR A 21 12.04 -16.80 -9.79
N VAL A 22 10.98 -16.85 -9.01
CA VAL A 22 10.83 -17.59 -7.76
C VAL A 22 9.53 -18.39 -7.87
N ALA A 23 9.52 -19.65 -7.42
CA ALA A 23 8.28 -20.41 -7.40
C ALA A 23 7.29 -19.80 -6.38
N PRO A 24 6.00 -19.61 -6.72
CA PRO A 24 5.04 -18.93 -5.85
C PRO A 24 4.93 -19.52 -4.44
N VAL A 25 5.11 -20.84 -4.29
CA VAL A 25 5.10 -21.53 -3.00
C VAL A 25 6.18 -21.00 -2.02
N HIS A 26 7.22 -20.35 -2.52
CA HIS A 26 8.31 -19.79 -1.71
C HIS A 26 8.23 -18.28 -1.51
N TYR A 27 7.21 -17.59 -2.04
CA TYR A 27 7.11 -16.13 -1.96
C TYR A 27 7.13 -15.62 -0.52
N ALA A 28 6.31 -16.17 0.35
CA ALA A 28 6.21 -15.75 1.74
C ALA A 28 7.53 -15.95 2.50
N GLU A 29 8.18 -17.11 2.32
CA GLU A 29 9.45 -17.41 2.99
C GLU A 29 10.58 -16.49 2.50
N VAL A 30 10.71 -16.33 1.18
CA VAL A 30 11.69 -15.43 0.57
C VAL A 30 11.49 -14.00 1.05
N ALA A 31 10.24 -13.52 1.05
CA ALA A 31 9.91 -12.18 1.51
C ALA A 31 10.30 -11.96 2.98
N ASN A 32 9.93 -12.89 3.86
CA ASN A 32 10.25 -12.80 5.29
C ASN A 32 11.75 -12.70 5.55
N ILE A 33 12.57 -13.47 4.80
CA ILE A 33 14.02 -13.42 4.93
C ILE A 33 14.55 -12.06 4.46
N ILE A 34 14.24 -11.66 3.21
CA ILE A 34 14.88 -10.49 2.60
C ILE A 34 14.36 -9.14 3.13
N MET A 35 13.17 -9.12 3.74
CA MET A 35 12.69 -7.93 4.47
C MET A 35 13.49 -7.65 5.74
N GLY A 36 14.15 -8.64 6.30
CA GLY A 36 14.93 -8.50 7.52
C GLY A 36 16.00 -7.41 7.45
N TYR A 37 16.32 -6.83 8.61
CA TYR A 37 17.33 -5.78 8.74
C TYR A 37 18.71 -6.20 8.21
N GLU A 38 19.07 -7.48 8.36
CA GLU A 38 20.36 -8.05 7.90
C GLU A 38 20.47 -8.11 6.36
N TYR A 39 19.34 -8.00 5.65
CA TYR A 39 19.28 -8.07 4.19
C TYR A 39 18.91 -6.73 3.57
N LEU A 40 17.66 -6.56 3.21
CA LEU A 40 17.23 -5.37 2.47
C LEU A 40 16.44 -4.37 3.32
N ASN A 41 16.08 -4.73 4.56
CA ASN A 41 15.35 -3.86 5.48
C ASN A 41 14.19 -3.13 4.76
N ALA A 42 13.20 -3.91 4.33
CA ALA A 42 12.07 -3.44 3.57
C ALA A 42 10.75 -3.76 4.30
N GLU A 43 9.69 -3.03 3.96
CA GLU A 43 8.37 -3.24 4.53
C GLU A 43 7.54 -4.22 3.69
N GLN A 44 7.88 -4.37 2.39
CA GLN A 44 7.13 -5.19 1.45
C GLN A 44 8.03 -5.79 0.38
N VAL A 45 7.60 -6.96 -0.13
CA VAL A 45 8.24 -7.63 -1.26
C VAL A 45 7.20 -8.00 -2.30
N GLY A 46 7.44 -7.57 -3.53
CA GLY A 46 6.67 -7.96 -4.70
C GLY A 46 7.55 -8.69 -5.71
N PHE A 47 6.95 -9.63 -6.43
CA PHE A 47 7.59 -10.41 -7.47
C PHE A 47 7.09 -9.97 -8.83
N ILE A 48 8.00 -9.57 -9.71
CA ILE A 48 7.68 -9.18 -11.08
C ILE A 48 7.64 -10.43 -11.94
N VAL A 49 6.47 -10.71 -12.50
CA VAL A 49 6.22 -11.88 -13.33
C VAL A 49 5.60 -11.47 -14.68
N PRO A 50 5.61 -12.37 -15.68
CA PRO A 50 4.93 -12.11 -16.95
C PRO A 50 3.43 -11.84 -16.75
N PRO A 51 2.84 -10.89 -17.49
CA PRO A 51 1.41 -10.61 -17.43
C PRO A 51 0.60 -11.78 -18.00
N LYS A 52 -0.64 -11.92 -17.53
CA LYS A 52 -1.60 -12.90 -18.05
C LYS A 52 -2.33 -12.41 -19.30
N THR A 53 -2.44 -11.07 -19.43
CA THR A 53 -3.11 -10.39 -20.55
C THR A 53 -2.11 -9.66 -21.44
N SER A 54 -2.38 -9.62 -22.74
CA SER A 54 -1.47 -9.02 -23.74
C SER A 54 -1.42 -7.48 -23.69
N ASN A 55 -2.35 -6.83 -22.99
CA ASN A 55 -2.40 -5.39 -22.85
C ASN A 55 -1.67 -4.87 -21.61
N SER A 56 -1.24 -5.75 -20.72
CA SER A 56 -0.46 -5.42 -19.52
C SER A 56 1.04 -5.56 -19.78
N ILE A 57 1.84 -4.69 -19.17
CA ILE A 57 3.31 -4.69 -19.36
C ILE A 57 3.97 -5.75 -18.49
N LEU A 58 3.52 -5.89 -17.27
CA LEU A 58 3.98 -6.88 -16.30
C LEU A 58 2.85 -7.20 -15.31
N ARG A 59 3.09 -8.23 -14.51
CA ARG A 59 2.27 -8.54 -13.35
C ARG A 59 3.12 -8.47 -12.08
N LEU A 60 2.54 -7.87 -11.04
CA LEU A 60 3.08 -7.80 -9.69
C LEU A 60 2.37 -8.84 -8.83
N GLU A 61 3.10 -9.75 -8.22
CA GLU A 61 2.58 -10.67 -7.21
C GLU A 61 3.16 -10.29 -5.85
N MET A 62 2.30 -10.01 -4.87
CA MET A 62 2.73 -9.80 -3.49
C MET A 62 2.96 -11.13 -2.79
N SER A 63 3.76 -11.12 -1.74
CA SER A 63 4.19 -12.34 -1.04
C SER A 63 3.04 -13.15 -0.43
N GLY A 64 1.98 -12.50 0.03
CA GLY A 64 0.75 -13.13 0.54
C GLY A 64 -0.40 -13.17 -0.47
N GLY A 65 -0.18 -12.69 -1.71
CA GLY A 65 -1.22 -12.62 -2.74
C GLY A 65 -2.21 -11.46 -2.57
N GLU A 66 -1.97 -10.59 -1.58
CA GLU A 66 -2.77 -9.38 -1.28
C GLU A 66 -2.58 -8.29 -2.33
N PHE A 67 -3.46 -7.30 -2.32
CA PHE A 67 -3.29 -6.05 -3.06
C PHE A 67 -2.46 -5.05 -2.27
N CYS A 68 -1.47 -4.43 -2.91
CA CYS A 68 -0.66 -3.38 -2.29
C CYS A 68 -0.47 -2.18 -3.23
N GLY A 69 -1.11 -1.04 -2.90
CA GLY A 69 -1.04 0.19 -3.69
C GLY A 69 0.38 0.75 -3.81
N ASN A 70 1.17 0.74 -2.74
CA ASN A 70 2.56 1.21 -2.76
C ASN A 70 3.44 0.35 -3.67
N ALA A 71 3.22 -0.97 -3.68
CA ALA A 71 3.94 -1.89 -4.55
C ALA A 71 3.53 -1.72 -6.02
N VAL A 72 2.25 -1.47 -6.30
CA VAL A 72 1.75 -1.15 -7.66
C VAL A 72 2.39 0.13 -8.18
N LEU A 73 2.44 1.21 -7.38
CA LEU A 73 3.13 2.45 -7.75
C LEU A 73 4.62 2.22 -8.02
N SER A 74 5.27 1.37 -7.21
CA SER A 74 6.68 0.98 -7.40
C SER A 74 6.88 0.17 -8.69
N ALA A 75 5.99 -0.78 -8.99
CA ALA A 75 6.03 -1.58 -10.22
C ALA A 75 5.74 -0.74 -11.46
N ALA A 76 4.84 0.25 -11.36
CA ALA A 76 4.60 1.21 -12.43
C ALA A 76 5.85 2.04 -12.73
N ALA A 77 6.47 2.63 -11.70
CA ALA A 77 7.74 3.36 -11.85
C ALA A 77 8.86 2.45 -12.40
N TYR A 78 8.93 1.19 -11.94
CA TYR A 78 9.90 0.20 -12.41
C TYR A 78 9.76 -0.08 -13.92
N SER A 79 8.55 -0.12 -14.44
CA SER A 79 8.31 -0.33 -15.88
C SER A 79 8.99 0.74 -16.74
N CYS A 80 8.94 2.00 -16.31
CA CYS A 80 9.65 3.09 -16.97
C CYS A 80 11.16 3.07 -16.68
N TYR A 81 11.55 2.77 -15.45
CA TYR A 81 12.96 2.69 -15.03
C TYR A 81 13.76 1.66 -15.83
N LYS A 82 13.15 0.53 -16.16
CA LYS A 82 13.76 -0.53 -16.98
C LYS A 82 13.47 -0.42 -18.48
N GLY A 83 12.77 0.63 -18.92
CA GLY A 83 12.45 0.81 -20.33
C GLY A 83 11.49 -0.27 -20.87
N LEU A 84 10.66 -0.87 -20.01
CA LEU A 84 9.64 -1.84 -20.44
C LEU A 84 8.46 -1.14 -21.13
N SER A 85 8.29 0.15 -20.90
CA SER A 85 7.30 0.98 -21.57
C SER A 85 7.88 2.36 -21.91
N ASP A 86 7.69 2.76 -23.16
CA ASP A 86 7.93 4.14 -23.62
C ASP A 86 6.70 5.02 -23.47
N LYS A 87 5.55 4.42 -23.09
CA LYS A 87 4.28 5.14 -22.92
C LYS A 87 4.18 5.64 -21.49
N LYS A 88 3.62 6.84 -21.33
CA LYS A 88 3.29 7.40 -20.01
C LYS A 88 2.14 6.66 -19.33
N ASN A 89 1.18 6.16 -20.13
CA ASN A 89 -0.02 5.45 -19.67
C ASN A 89 0.04 4.02 -20.19
N PHE A 90 -0.18 3.08 -19.27
CA PHE A 90 -0.15 1.65 -19.55
C PHE A 90 -0.92 0.88 -18.49
N PHE A 91 -1.05 -0.42 -18.67
CA PHE A 91 -1.72 -1.29 -17.70
C PHE A 91 -0.71 -2.23 -17.04
N LEU A 92 -0.94 -2.46 -15.74
CA LEU A 92 -0.28 -3.51 -14.95
C LEU A 92 -1.33 -4.45 -14.38
N GLU A 93 -0.94 -5.69 -14.17
CA GLU A 93 -1.69 -6.63 -13.33
C GLU A 93 -1.06 -6.69 -11.94
N ALA A 94 -1.90 -6.93 -10.93
CA ALA A 94 -1.43 -7.14 -9.56
C ALA A 94 -2.20 -8.29 -8.89
N SER A 95 -1.60 -8.94 -7.89
CA SER A 95 -2.32 -9.80 -6.96
C SER A 95 -3.40 -8.98 -6.22
N GLY A 96 -4.43 -9.64 -5.70
CA GLY A 96 -5.56 -8.99 -5.03
C GLY A 96 -6.49 -8.19 -5.95
N THR A 97 -6.34 -8.29 -7.29
CA THR A 97 -7.26 -7.69 -8.26
C THR A 97 -7.41 -8.57 -9.49
N GLU A 98 -8.62 -8.63 -10.02
CA GLU A 98 -8.94 -9.43 -11.21
C GLU A 98 -8.70 -8.65 -12.52
N THR A 99 -8.74 -7.32 -12.46
CA THR A 99 -8.64 -6.45 -13.63
C THR A 99 -7.29 -5.75 -13.69
N PRO A 100 -6.72 -5.55 -14.90
CA PRO A 100 -5.53 -4.73 -15.04
C PRO A 100 -5.77 -3.30 -14.58
N LEU A 101 -4.81 -2.73 -13.88
CA LEU A 101 -4.83 -1.39 -13.31
C LEU A 101 -4.22 -0.39 -14.30
N ALA A 102 -4.93 0.69 -14.58
CA ALA A 102 -4.38 1.79 -15.35
C ALA A 102 -3.33 2.55 -14.52
N CYS A 103 -2.16 2.73 -15.12
CA CYS A 103 -1.03 3.42 -14.48
C CYS A 103 -0.54 4.58 -15.36
N GLU A 104 -0.13 5.66 -14.72
CA GLU A 104 0.56 6.79 -15.34
C GLU A 104 1.88 7.02 -14.61
N VAL A 105 2.96 7.25 -15.38
CA VAL A 105 4.28 7.54 -14.81
C VAL A 105 4.89 8.76 -15.50
N LYS A 106 5.38 9.70 -14.67
CA LYS A 106 6.18 10.86 -15.11
C LYS A 106 7.60 10.71 -14.60
N VAL A 107 8.56 10.68 -15.49
CA VAL A 107 9.99 10.63 -15.16
C VAL A 107 10.45 12.00 -14.69
N LYS A 108 10.93 12.11 -13.45
CA LYS A 108 11.51 13.35 -12.90
C LYS A 108 13.03 13.39 -13.02
N SER A 109 13.68 12.23 -12.83
CA SER A 109 15.13 12.02 -13.00
C SER A 109 15.40 10.51 -13.19
N PRO A 110 16.64 10.09 -13.45
CA PRO A 110 16.94 8.67 -13.67
C PRO A 110 16.49 7.69 -12.58
N SER A 111 16.37 8.15 -11.33
CA SER A 111 15.92 7.34 -10.20
C SER A 111 14.66 7.85 -9.50
N HIS A 112 14.01 8.90 -10.04
CA HIS A 112 12.88 9.57 -9.44
C HIS A 112 11.70 9.64 -10.42
N PHE A 113 10.54 9.20 -9.95
CA PHE A 113 9.32 9.08 -10.74
C PHE A 113 8.13 9.60 -9.95
N GLU A 114 7.16 10.18 -10.62
CA GLU A 114 5.82 10.37 -10.08
C GLU A 114 4.96 9.28 -10.72
N ALA A 115 4.43 8.39 -9.89
CA ALA A 115 3.59 7.28 -10.32
C ALA A 115 2.17 7.47 -9.82
N ARG A 116 1.19 7.20 -10.69
CA ARG A 116 -0.24 7.12 -10.39
C ARG A 116 -0.74 5.75 -10.81
N ALA A 117 -1.62 5.16 -10.01
CA ALA A 117 -2.24 3.88 -10.32
C ALA A 117 -3.72 3.88 -9.93
N GLU A 118 -4.54 3.23 -10.76
CA GLU A 118 -5.93 2.91 -10.44
C GLU A 118 -5.97 1.96 -9.22
N MET A 119 -6.96 2.17 -8.37
CA MET A 119 -7.17 1.43 -7.14
C MET A 119 -8.51 0.71 -7.16
N PRO A 120 -8.66 -0.43 -6.48
CA PRO A 120 -9.93 -1.13 -6.39
C PRO A 120 -10.98 -0.31 -5.67
N HIS A 121 -12.25 -0.63 -5.92
CA HIS A 121 -13.35 -0.11 -5.13
C HIS A 121 -13.45 -0.81 -3.78
N PRO A 122 -14.02 -0.15 -2.75
CA PRO A 122 -14.23 -0.78 -1.46
C PRO A 122 -15.30 -1.88 -1.57
N LEU A 123 -15.15 -2.92 -0.76
CA LEU A 123 -16.16 -3.97 -0.62
C LEU A 123 -17.35 -3.49 0.23
N SER A 124 -17.06 -2.69 1.25
CA SER A 124 -18.09 -2.07 2.09
C SER A 124 -17.57 -0.83 2.82
N ILE A 125 -18.52 0.05 3.19
CA ILE A 125 -18.26 1.21 4.04
C ILE A 125 -19.36 1.23 5.10
N LYS A 126 -19.00 1.38 6.39
CA LYS A 126 -19.95 1.39 7.50
C LYS A 126 -19.44 2.29 8.62
N ASP A 127 -20.33 3.00 9.28
CA ASP A 127 -20.01 3.70 10.51
C ASP A 127 -19.71 2.70 11.62
N MET A 128 -18.76 3.03 12.47
CA MET A 128 -18.37 2.24 13.61
C MET A 128 -18.06 3.14 14.82
N SER A 129 -18.43 2.67 15.99
CA SER A 129 -18.02 3.28 17.25
C SER A 129 -17.31 2.25 18.10
N ILE A 130 -16.21 2.67 18.71
CA ILE A 130 -15.43 1.85 19.65
C ILE A 130 -15.33 2.54 20.99
N GLN A 131 -15.22 1.73 22.06
CA GLN A 131 -15.00 2.23 23.40
C GLN A 131 -13.49 2.37 23.65
N LEU A 132 -13.04 3.58 23.97
CA LEU A 132 -11.67 3.80 24.44
C LEU A 132 -11.74 4.37 25.84
N ASP A 133 -11.37 3.57 26.84
CA ASP A 133 -11.54 3.89 28.25
C ASP A 133 -12.97 4.35 28.59
N ARG A 134 -13.14 5.63 28.92
CA ARG A 134 -14.44 6.24 29.24
C ARG A 134 -15.07 6.98 28.06
N ASN A 135 -14.37 7.09 26.94
CA ASN A 135 -14.79 7.83 25.76
C ASN A 135 -15.28 6.89 24.66
N MET A 136 -16.29 7.33 23.93
CA MET A 136 -16.69 6.68 22.69
C MET A 136 -15.98 7.38 21.52
N ILE A 137 -15.23 6.62 20.74
CA ILE A 137 -14.60 7.12 19.50
C ILE A 137 -15.50 6.71 18.34
N HIS A 138 -15.88 7.69 17.54
CA HIS A 138 -16.65 7.50 16.31
C HIS A 138 -15.71 7.46 15.11
N GLY A 139 -16.08 6.68 14.12
CA GLY A 139 -15.33 6.58 12.88
C GLY A 139 -16.09 5.75 11.85
N SER A 140 -15.41 5.41 10.78
CA SER A 140 -15.95 4.55 9.71
C SER A 140 -14.97 3.43 9.41
N ILE A 141 -15.49 2.27 9.07
CA ILE A 141 -14.70 1.19 8.47
C ILE A 141 -14.87 1.22 6.96
N VAL A 142 -13.74 1.16 6.27
CA VAL A 142 -13.66 0.95 4.83
C VAL A 142 -12.96 -0.37 4.59
N GLN A 143 -13.71 -1.34 4.08
CA GLN A 143 -13.22 -2.67 3.78
C GLN A 143 -12.72 -2.71 2.33
N LEU A 144 -11.46 -3.05 2.17
CA LEU A 144 -10.83 -3.38 0.90
C LEU A 144 -10.54 -4.89 0.86
N ASP A 145 -10.10 -5.40 -0.28
CA ASP A 145 -9.73 -6.81 -0.36
C ASP A 145 -8.46 -7.08 0.47
N GLY A 146 -8.60 -7.91 1.51
CA GLY A 146 -7.53 -8.33 2.43
C GLY A 146 -7.15 -7.35 3.53
N ILE A 147 -7.80 -6.18 3.63
CA ILE A 147 -7.58 -5.22 4.73
C ILE A 147 -8.81 -4.37 4.99
N THR A 148 -9.13 -4.20 6.27
CA THR A 148 -10.17 -3.26 6.71
C THR A 148 -9.55 -2.10 7.46
N HIS A 149 -9.83 -0.87 7.04
CA HIS A 149 -9.36 0.35 7.70
C HIS A 149 -10.44 0.97 8.57
N PHE A 150 -10.11 1.25 9.84
CA PHE A 150 -10.88 2.11 10.73
C PHE A 150 -10.35 3.54 10.64
N LEU A 151 -11.19 4.46 10.17
CA LEU A 151 -10.89 5.89 10.04
C LEU A 151 -11.58 6.66 11.15
N THR A 152 -10.87 7.58 11.80
CA THR A 152 -11.41 8.44 12.84
C THR A 152 -10.75 9.82 12.81
N ASP A 153 -11.53 10.88 13.06
CA ASP A 153 -11.04 12.24 13.25
C ASP A 153 -10.49 12.47 14.69
N HIS A 154 -10.66 11.47 15.56
CA HIS A 154 -10.00 11.45 16.85
C HIS A 154 -8.50 11.14 16.68
N TRP A 155 -7.65 12.14 16.94
CA TRP A 155 -6.20 11.97 16.82
C TRP A 155 -5.66 11.15 17.99
N LEU A 156 -5.25 9.92 17.69
CA LEU A 156 -4.77 8.95 18.69
C LEU A 156 -3.35 9.28 19.16
N HIS A 157 -3.10 9.13 20.46
CA HIS A 157 -1.77 9.02 21.04
C HIS A 157 -1.23 7.60 20.85
N GLU A 158 0.09 7.44 20.89
CA GLU A 158 0.74 6.16 20.53
C GLU A 158 0.30 5.00 21.44
N GLU A 159 0.07 5.30 22.73
CA GLU A 159 -0.40 4.35 23.73
C GLU A 159 -1.85 3.88 23.55
N GLU A 160 -2.66 4.60 22.75
CA GLU A 160 -4.08 4.29 22.56
C GLU A 160 -4.29 3.24 21.45
N TYR A 161 -3.33 3.06 20.55
CA TYR A 161 -3.50 2.19 19.38
C TYR A 161 -3.73 0.71 19.75
N GLU A 162 -3.09 0.23 20.80
CA GLU A 162 -3.30 -1.16 21.26
C GLU A 162 -4.75 -1.37 21.77
N SER A 163 -5.28 -0.45 22.57
CA SER A 163 -6.66 -0.52 23.05
C SER A 163 -7.67 -0.41 21.91
N VAL A 164 -7.40 0.47 20.93
CA VAL A 164 -8.22 0.58 19.71
C VAL A 164 -8.17 -0.72 18.92
N LEU A 165 -6.98 -1.33 18.76
CA LEU A 165 -6.83 -2.60 18.06
C LEU A 165 -7.60 -3.74 18.75
N GLU A 166 -7.52 -3.85 20.07
CA GLU A 166 -8.26 -4.86 20.84
C GLU A 166 -9.77 -4.76 20.59
N GLU A 167 -10.32 -3.54 20.58
CA GLU A 167 -11.73 -3.31 20.29
C GLU A 167 -12.09 -3.66 18.84
N LEU A 168 -11.21 -3.40 17.89
CA LEU A 168 -11.44 -3.67 16.47
C LEU A 168 -11.33 -5.15 16.13
N THR A 169 -10.34 -5.87 16.66
CA THR A 169 -10.17 -7.32 16.43
C THR A 169 -11.35 -8.14 16.94
N GLY A 170 -12.07 -7.65 17.96
CA GLY A 170 -13.33 -8.24 18.42
C GLY A 170 -14.53 -8.03 17.51
N LYS A 171 -14.43 -7.14 16.50
CA LYS A 171 -15.54 -6.69 15.62
C LYS A 171 -15.28 -6.87 14.13
N ILE A 172 -14.03 -6.97 13.74
CA ILE A 172 -13.58 -7.08 12.34
C ILE A 172 -12.92 -8.44 12.17
N ASP A 173 -13.45 -9.21 11.23
CA ASP A 173 -12.88 -10.48 10.79
C ASP A 173 -12.23 -10.25 9.41
N ASP A 174 -10.95 -9.86 9.41
CA ASP A 174 -10.16 -9.63 8.20
C ASP A 174 -8.69 -9.95 8.47
N LYS A 175 -7.93 -10.25 7.43
CA LYS A 175 -6.51 -10.63 7.48
C LYS A 175 -5.61 -9.51 8.00
N ALA A 176 -6.00 -8.27 7.77
CA ALA A 176 -5.30 -7.11 8.27
C ALA A 176 -6.29 -6.00 8.70
N ILE A 177 -5.90 -5.25 9.73
CA ILE A 177 -6.65 -4.10 10.25
C ILE A 177 -5.74 -2.89 10.23
N GLY A 178 -6.17 -1.83 9.55
CA GLY A 178 -5.52 -0.52 9.60
C GLY A 178 -6.26 0.44 10.52
N ILE A 179 -5.54 1.14 11.36
CA ILE A 179 -6.06 2.23 12.20
C ILE A 179 -5.53 3.52 11.61
N ILE A 180 -6.43 4.38 11.14
CA ILE A 180 -6.12 5.59 10.38
C ILE A 180 -6.74 6.81 11.07
N PRO A 181 -6.14 7.32 12.15
CA PRO A 181 -6.52 8.64 12.64
C PRO A 181 -6.15 9.69 11.60
N TYR A 182 -7.07 10.63 11.36
CA TYR A 182 -6.85 11.70 10.41
C TYR A 182 -7.20 13.06 11.01
N LYS A 183 -6.57 14.10 10.49
CA LYS A 183 -6.94 15.49 10.78
C LYS A 183 -6.91 16.31 9.50
N LYS A 184 -7.84 17.25 9.41
CA LYS A 184 -7.90 18.21 8.31
C LYS A 184 -6.88 19.31 8.56
N LEU A 185 -6.00 19.59 7.59
CA LEU A 185 -5.03 20.68 7.64
C LEU A 185 -5.53 21.90 6.86
N ALA A 186 -6.15 21.67 5.69
CA ALA A 186 -6.77 22.67 4.83
C ALA A 186 -7.94 22.03 4.07
N GLU A 187 -8.53 22.75 3.11
CA GLU A 187 -9.76 22.28 2.43
C GLU A 187 -9.64 20.90 1.79
N GLN A 188 -8.49 20.60 1.16
CA GLN A 188 -8.19 19.32 0.51
C GLN A 188 -6.92 18.66 1.05
N ASP A 189 -6.39 19.17 2.16
CA ASP A 189 -5.18 18.69 2.80
C ASP A 189 -5.50 18.00 4.12
N TYR A 190 -5.04 16.77 4.25
CA TYR A 190 -5.22 15.94 5.44
C TYR A 190 -3.89 15.35 5.90
N GLU A 191 -3.81 15.02 7.17
CA GLU A 191 -2.70 14.26 7.74
C GLU A 191 -3.24 12.98 8.35
N ILE A 192 -2.53 11.87 8.13
CA ILE A 192 -2.82 10.57 8.75
C ILE A 192 -1.57 10.00 9.43
N ARG A 193 -1.80 9.14 10.42
CA ARG A 193 -0.75 8.33 11.05
C ARG A 193 -1.17 6.86 11.01
N PRO A 194 -0.86 6.15 9.91
CA PRO A 194 -1.32 4.79 9.73
C PRO A 194 -0.64 3.81 10.69
N PHE A 195 -1.44 2.93 11.30
CA PHE A 195 -0.98 1.77 12.04
C PHE A 195 -1.66 0.54 11.46
N VAL A 196 -0.88 -0.51 11.20
CA VAL A 196 -1.39 -1.73 10.57
C VAL A 196 -1.05 -2.94 11.43
N TYR A 197 -2.06 -3.77 11.64
CA TYR A 197 -1.98 -5.09 12.25
C TYR A 197 -2.23 -6.15 11.16
N VAL A 198 -1.39 -7.18 11.13
CA VAL A 198 -1.54 -8.35 10.24
C VAL A 198 -1.74 -9.59 11.10
N GLU A 199 -2.90 -10.23 10.98
CA GLU A 199 -3.30 -11.34 11.84
C GLU A 199 -2.38 -12.56 11.70
N GLU A 200 -2.07 -12.99 10.48
CA GLU A 200 -1.28 -14.20 10.21
C GLU A 200 0.10 -14.18 10.89
N THR A 201 0.73 -13.01 10.97
CA THR A 201 2.06 -12.83 11.55
C THR A 201 2.02 -12.24 12.96
N GLY A 202 0.87 -11.73 13.41
CA GLY A 202 0.73 -10.95 14.64
C GLY A 202 1.52 -9.63 14.61
N SER A 203 1.96 -9.18 13.43
CA SER A 203 2.79 -7.99 13.30
C SER A 203 1.98 -6.73 13.49
N LYS A 204 2.59 -5.74 14.16
CA LYS A 204 2.02 -4.42 14.44
C LYS A 204 3.07 -3.38 14.10
N PHE A 205 2.73 -2.41 13.26
CA PHE A 205 3.70 -1.38 12.88
C PHE A 205 3.03 -0.08 12.45
N PHE A 206 3.70 1.02 12.77
CA PHE A 206 3.38 2.34 12.21
C PHE A 206 3.97 2.44 10.82
N GLU A 207 3.13 2.54 9.80
CA GLU A 207 3.60 2.75 8.44
C GLU A 207 4.05 4.21 8.23
N ARG A 208 5.14 4.35 7.50
CA ARG A 208 5.58 5.70 7.08
C ARG A 208 4.68 6.26 5.99
N ALA A 209 4.09 5.41 5.16
CA ALA A 209 3.07 5.78 4.17
C ALA A 209 2.20 4.57 3.83
N CYS A 210 0.88 4.77 3.82
CA CYS A 210 -0.13 3.75 3.57
C CYS A 210 -0.98 4.13 2.35
N GLY A 211 -0.83 3.43 1.25
CA GLY A 211 -1.61 3.66 0.02
C GLY A 211 -3.08 3.28 0.20
N SER A 212 -3.36 2.12 0.82
CA SER A 212 -4.73 1.66 1.09
C SER A 212 -5.44 2.52 2.14
N GLY A 213 -4.73 2.95 3.20
CA GLY A 213 -5.26 3.89 4.19
C GLY A 213 -5.56 5.27 3.59
N THR A 214 -4.73 5.74 2.65
CA THR A 214 -4.99 6.96 1.88
C THR A 214 -6.24 6.83 1.02
N LEU A 215 -6.38 5.70 0.31
CA LEU A 215 -7.56 5.40 -0.48
C LEU A 215 -8.82 5.36 0.40
N ALA A 216 -8.74 4.67 1.54
CA ALA A 216 -9.85 4.56 2.48
C ALA A 216 -10.31 5.94 3.00
N LEU A 217 -9.36 6.84 3.31
CA LEU A 217 -9.68 8.22 3.70
C LEU A 217 -10.38 8.97 2.56
N GLY A 218 -9.88 8.87 1.33
CA GLY A 218 -10.50 9.49 0.15
C GLY A 218 -11.94 9.02 -0.02
N ILE A 219 -12.17 7.72 0.05
CA ILE A 219 -13.50 7.10 -0.07
C ILE A 219 -14.45 7.56 1.07
N HIS A 220 -13.94 7.59 2.31
CA HIS A 220 -14.70 8.05 3.46
C HIS A 220 -15.18 9.50 3.29
N LEU A 221 -14.27 10.40 2.93
CA LEU A 221 -14.57 11.82 2.77
C LEU A 221 -15.45 12.12 1.54
N ALA A 222 -15.35 11.31 0.48
CA ALA A 222 -16.21 11.44 -0.70
C ALA A 222 -17.69 11.20 -0.40
N GLN A 223 -18.03 10.43 0.64
CA GLN A 223 -19.41 10.23 1.06
C GLN A 223 -20.05 11.51 1.62
N GLU A 224 -19.25 12.39 2.22
CA GLU A 224 -19.76 13.61 2.84
C GLU A 224 -19.85 14.79 1.87
N ASN A 225 -18.91 14.91 0.94
CA ASN A 225 -18.88 16.01 -0.05
C ASN A 225 -17.73 15.85 -1.07
N GLN A 226 -18.02 15.51 -2.29
CA GLN A 226 -17.19 15.79 -3.46
C GLN A 226 -16.05 14.81 -3.78
N ASP A 227 -16.10 14.33 -5.01
CA ASP A 227 -15.03 13.70 -5.79
C ASP A 227 -13.91 14.71 -6.14
N GLN A 228 -13.22 15.23 -5.14
CA GLN A 228 -12.08 16.13 -5.36
C GLN A 228 -10.77 15.47 -4.94
N PRO A 229 -9.68 15.73 -5.69
CA PRO A 229 -8.36 15.23 -5.31
C PRO A 229 -7.97 15.70 -3.91
N LEU A 230 -7.51 14.77 -3.07
CA LEU A 230 -7.00 15.09 -1.74
C LEU A 230 -5.48 14.91 -1.70
N THR A 231 -4.84 15.75 -0.91
CA THR A 231 -3.44 15.65 -0.53
C THR A 231 -3.36 15.08 0.88
N VAL A 232 -2.75 13.91 1.03
CA VAL A 232 -2.66 13.22 2.32
C VAL A 232 -1.21 13.14 2.77
N HIS A 233 -0.92 13.89 3.82
CA HIS A 233 0.39 13.94 4.48
C HIS A 233 0.54 12.75 5.41
N GLN A 234 1.71 12.13 5.41
CA GLN A 234 2.06 10.96 6.23
C GLN A 234 3.51 11.10 6.69
N PRO A 235 3.96 10.34 7.70
CA PRO A 235 5.33 10.45 8.22
C PRO A 235 6.43 10.31 7.16
N GLY A 236 6.19 9.55 6.09
CA GLY A 236 7.14 9.30 4.99
C GLY A 236 7.00 10.21 3.78
N GLY A 237 5.93 10.98 3.68
CA GLY A 237 5.69 11.87 2.53
C GLY A 237 4.23 12.12 2.23
N ILE A 238 3.93 12.37 0.97
CA ILE A 238 2.59 12.72 0.51
C ILE A 238 2.10 11.67 -0.48
N ILE A 239 0.87 11.22 -0.29
CA ILE A 239 0.11 10.46 -1.28
C ILE A 239 -1.12 11.28 -1.64
N HIS A 240 -1.35 11.49 -2.93
CA HIS A 240 -2.58 12.08 -3.44
C HIS A 240 -3.58 10.97 -3.75
N VAL A 241 -4.87 11.23 -3.50
CA VAL A 241 -5.96 10.32 -3.82
C VAL A 241 -7.05 11.04 -4.58
N GLU A 242 -7.58 10.39 -5.59
CA GLU A 242 -8.77 10.79 -6.34
C GLU A 242 -9.76 9.64 -6.28
N THR A 243 -11.00 9.97 -5.96
CA THR A 243 -12.12 9.01 -5.87
C THR A 243 -13.21 9.39 -6.87
N GLY A 244 -14.10 8.46 -7.18
CA GLY A 244 -15.21 8.65 -8.12
C GLY A 244 -15.51 7.37 -8.90
N GLU A 245 -15.83 7.50 -10.17
CA GLU A 245 -16.05 6.34 -11.06
C GLU A 245 -14.82 5.41 -11.08
N LYS A 246 -13.62 5.99 -10.96
CA LYS A 246 -12.34 5.29 -10.79
C LYS A 246 -11.57 5.91 -9.65
N ASN A 247 -11.15 5.09 -8.73
CA ASN A 247 -10.26 5.51 -7.67
C ASN A 247 -8.81 5.45 -8.14
N SER A 248 -7.97 6.36 -7.69
CA SER A 248 -6.54 6.31 -7.94
C SER A 248 -5.74 6.94 -6.82
N ILE A 249 -4.51 6.48 -6.63
CA ILE A 249 -3.52 7.15 -5.79
C ILE A 249 -2.29 7.52 -6.60
N SER A 250 -1.57 8.55 -6.17
CA SER A 250 -0.29 8.92 -6.78
C SER A 250 0.70 9.42 -5.76
N THR A 251 1.98 9.13 -5.98
CA THR A 251 3.07 9.62 -5.14
C THR A 251 4.40 9.64 -5.91
N ASN A 252 5.41 10.22 -5.27
CA ASN A 252 6.78 10.14 -5.75
C ASN A 252 7.41 8.79 -5.36
N VAL A 253 7.98 8.11 -6.33
CA VAL A 253 8.71 6.85 -6.17
C VAL A 253 10.18 7.10 -6.46
N ARG A 254 11.05 6.73 -5.54
CA ARG A 254 12.51 6.77 -5.73
C ARG A 254 13.07 5.35 -5.73
N PHE A 255 13.89 5.01 -6.70
CA PHE A 255 14.73 3.82 -6.63
C PHE A 255 16.01 4.14 -5.85
N THR A 256 16.25 3.36 -4.79
CA THR A 256 17.33 3.61 -3.83
C THR A 256 18.54 2.72 -4.09
N CYS A 257 18.33 1.49 -4.50
CA CYS A 257 19.37 0.56 -4.93
C CYS A 257 18.80 -0.58 -5.77
N GLU A 258 19.68 -1.24 -6.50
CA GLU A 258 19.42 -2.51 -7.19
C GLU A 258 20.65 -3.40 -7.10
N GLY A 259 20.46 -4.70 -7.20
CA GLY A 259 21.57 -5.65 -7.10
C GLY A 259 21.10 -7.09 -7.00
N ILE A 260 21.96 -7.88 -6.35
CA ILE A 260 21.70 -9.29 -6.06
C ILE A 260 21.72 -9.46 -4.54
N VAL A 261 20.65 -10.01 -3.97
CA VAL A 261 20.64 -10.50 -2.59
C VAL A 261 20.93 -12.00 -2.59
N GLU A 262 21.79 -12.44 -1.69
CA GLU A 262 22.17 -13.85 -1.53
C GLU A 262 21.85 -14.30 -0.10
N PHE A 263 21.20 -15.44 0.02
CA PHE A 263 20.83 -16.06 1.30
C PHE A 263 20.69 -17.58 1.15
N ASP A 264 20.75 -18.28 2.26
CA ASP A 264 20.51 -19.72 2.32
C ASP A 264 19.02 -19.95 2.56
N PRO A 265 18.27 -20.53 1.59
CA PRO A 265 16.86 -20.83 1.79
C PRO A 265 16.70 -21.93 2.85
N LEU A 266 15.57 -21.89 3.56
CA LEU A 266 15.23 -22.91 4.57
C LEU A 266 14.51 -24.13 3.97
N PHE A 267 14.28 -24.15 2.65
CA PHE A 267 13.61 -25.20 1.89
C PHE A 267 14.54 -25.95 0.94
#